data_b37336e82d06fac952972ec3dac98fa1
#
_entry.id   b37336e82d06fac952972ec3dac98fa1
#
_cell.length_a   1.000
_cell.length_b   1.000
_cell.length_c   1.000
_cell.angle_alpha   90.00
_cell.angle_beta   90.00
_cell.angle_gamma   90.00
#
_symmetry.space_group_name_H-M   'P 1'
#
loop_
_entity.id
_entity.type
_entity.pdbx_description
1 polymer ?
#
loop_
_entity_poly.entity_id
_entity_poly.type
_entity_poly.pdbx_seq_one_letter_code
_entity_poly.pdbx_strand_id
1 'polypeptide(L)'
;MSLKNIIFAGKRISQNFFGHKAYSSLNKNVIILSSNSIRLFASDIAGNPPPKESKATAGPNLLGQLFPQTTIGTNTEEIQKKQEELEKETSEKTQEHKKQWQRMKLGFALFGLSLAAMGGCLIYEMGGPRLGENGELIEDEFTHLPPFQQYIKRMWKEMTFYQKMIKEPSREKLLPDPVPYPYQQPYTLVLEFTDVLVHPDWSYQTGWRFKKRPGLDAFLETMASTAYEVVIFTTENPLMIWPIIEQLDPNSNRITYKLFRDSTHFVDGVHVKNLDNLNRDLSKVIVVDWNAQSTKFHPQNTLQLPKWKGNDDDTTLLDLTALLKTIAVSNVEDVREVLIYYSQFDDPIAAFRENQRKLMEQMEEKEKEARSAQQPMTSKWSRSFLSHRT
;
A
#
# COMPACT_ATOMS: atom_id res chain seq x y z
N MET A 1 45.60 -10.17 -11.42
CA MET A 1 44.15 -10.46 -11.61
C MET A 1 43.46 -9.18 -11.94
N SER A 2 42.86 -9.09 -13.14
CA SER A 2 42.26 -7.87 -13.65
C SER A 2 40.92 -7.59 -12.95
N LEU A 3 40.63 -6.31 -12.66
CA LEU A 3 39.37 -5.83 -12.08
C LEU A 3 38.11 -6.40 -12.79
N LYS A 4 38.22 -6.70 -14.08
CA LYS A 4 37.16 -7.36 -14.86
C LYS A 4 36.74 -8.72 -14.32
N ASN A 5 37.63 -9.48 -13.73
CA ASN A 5 37.31 -10.81 -13.18
C ASN A 5 36.58 -10.74 -11.83
N ILE A 6 36.77 -9.66 -11.08
CA ILE A 6 36.06 -9.40 -9.81
C ILE A 6 34.61 -8.99 -10.11
N ILE A 7 34.41 -8.17 -11.14
CA ILE A 7 33.06 -7.72 -11.57
C ILE A 7 32.24 -8.86 -12.17
N PHE A 8 32.90 -9.77 -12.92
CA PHE A 8 32.22 -10.95 -13.49
C PHE A 8 31.85 -11.98 -12.42
N ALA A 9 32.65 -12.11 -11.37
CA ALA A 9 32.31 -12.93 -10.20
C ALA A 9 31.13 -12.35 -9.41
N GLY A 10 31.06 -11.02 -9.27
CA GLY A 10 29.92 -10.32 -8.64
C GLY A 10 28.60 -10.53 -9.37
N LYS A 11 28.61 -10.48 -10.72
CA LYS A 11 27.40 -10.75 -11.54
C LYS A 11 26.93 -12.21 -11.45
N ARG A 12 27.84 -13.18 -11.37
CA ARG A 12 27.48 -14.60 -11.16
C ARG A 12 26.96 -14.89 -9.75
N ILE A 13 27.46 -14.19 -8.75
CA ILE A 13 26.99 -14.30 -7.37
C ILE A 13 25.59 -13.71 -7.24
N SER A 14 25.28 -12.59 -7.89
CA SER A 14 23.94 -11.99 -7.91
C SER A 14 22.88 -12.90 -8.57
N GLN A 15 23.22 -13.61 -9.65
CA GLN A 15 22.27 -14.51 -10.30
C GLN A 15 22.04 -15.84 -9.55
N ASN A 16 23.01 -16.29 -8.73
CA ASN A 16 22.88 -17.53 -7.96
C ASN A 16 22.33 -17.31 -6.54
N PHE A 17 22.29 -16.08 -6.02
CA PHE A 17 21.76 -15.80 -4.68
C PHE A 17 20.24 -15.55 -4.64
N PHE A 18 19.55 -15.41 -5.78
CA PHE A 18 18.09 -15.28 -5.86
C PHE A 18 17.36 -16.63 -6.04
N GLY A 19 18.06 -17.75 -5.91
CA GLY A 19 17.52 -19.10 -5.89
C GLY A 19 17.17 -19.58 -4.48
N HIS A 20 15.92 -19.56 -4.13
CA HIS A 20 15.24 -20.45 -3.16
C HIS A 20 15.92 -20.79 -1.82
N LYS A 21 16.23 -19.85 -0.91
CA LYS A 21 16.29 -20.21 0.54
C LYS A 21 16.54 -19.07 1.54
N ALA A 22 16.43 -17.80 1.19
CA ALA A 22 16.79 -16.71 2.10
C ALA A 22 15.66 -15.73 2.45
N TYR A 23 14.38 -16.12 2.38
CA TYR A 23 13.25 -15.21 2.72
C TYR A 23 12.67 -15.39 4.12
N SER A 24 13.26 -16.21 4.99
CA SER A 24 12.69 -16.43 6.33
C SER A 24 13.42 -15.75 7.49
N SER A 25 14.51 -15.02 7.25
CA SER A 25 15.33 -14.49 8.36
C SER A 25 15.61 -12.98 8.37
N LEU A 26 15.13 -12.19 7.43
CA LEU A 26 15.49 -10.76 7.32
C LEU A 26 14.36 -9.77 7.65
N ASN A 27 13.29 -10.20 8.30
CA ASN A 27 12.14 -9.34 8.57
C ASN A 27 11.94 -9.00 10.05
N LYS A 28 12.98 -8.70 10.81
CA LYS A 28 12.82 -8.25 12.21
C LYS A 28 13.59 -7.01 12.64
N ASN A 29 14.37 -6.34 11.80
CA ASN A 29 15.07 -5.11 12.22
C ASN A 29 15.19 -4.04 11.11
N VAL A 30 14.11 -3.71 10.42
CA VAL A 30 14.02 -2.42 9.74
C VAL A 30 13.37 -1.45 10.72
N ILE A 31 14.19 -0.78 11.50
CA ILE A 31 13.77 0.39 12.29
C ILE A 31 13.45 1.49 11.28
N ILE A 32 12.17 1.76 11.10
CA ILE A 32 11.68 2.96 10.42
C ILE A 32 12.02 4.13 11.33
N LEU A 33 13.13 4.82 11.04
CA LEU A 33 13.41 6.13 11.64
C LEU A 33 12.37 7.11 11.12
N SER A 34 11.35 7.36 11.93
CA SER A 34 10.38 8.41 11.65
C SER A 34 11.07 9.76 11.66
N SER A 35 10.62 10.70 10.85
CA SER A 35 11.14 12.05 10.73
C SER A 35 11.21 12.84 12.06
N ASN A 36 10.56 12.38 13.11
CA ASN A 36 10.60 12.95 14.45
C ASN A 36 11.88 12.57 15.24
N SER A 37 12.52 11.43 14.92
CA SER A 37 13.77 11.04 15.58
C SER A 37 14.98 11.89 15.13
N ILE A 38 14.94 12.46 13.94
CA ILE A 38 16.00 13.33 13.42
C ILE A 38 15.98 14.71 14.12
N ARG A 39 14.81 15.19 14.56
CA ARG A 39 14.71 16.46 15.30
C ARG A 39 15.23 16.37 16.74
N LEU A 40 15.15 15.23 17.39
CA LEU A 40 15.67 15.03 18.75
C LEU A 40 17.20 14.98 18.78
N PHE A 41 17.86 14.46 17.73
CA PHE A 41 19.32 14.46 17.64
C PHE A 41 19.92 15.80 17.24
N ALA A 42 19.15 16.69 16.62
CA ALA A 42 19.62 18.03 16.25
C ALA A 42 19.56 19.04 17.39
N SER A 43 18.79 18.81 18.46
CA SER A 43 18.71 19.69 19.62
C SER A 43 19.86 19.52 20.63
N ASP A 44 20.49 18.32 20.63
CA ASP A 44 21.59 18.05 21.58
C ASP A 44 22.98 18.43 21.05
N ILE A 45 23.09 18.86 19.77
CA ILE A 45 24.37 19.32 19.16
C ILE A 45 24.51 20.85 19.19
N ALA A 46 23.42 21.59 19.45
CA ALA A 46 23.52 23.04 19.70
C ALA A 46 23.97 23.27 21.13
N GLY A 47 25.28 23.17 21.35
CA GLY A 47 25.89 23.54 22.62
C GLY A 47 25.52 24.96 22.99
N ASN A 48 25.03 25.15 24.22
CA ASN A 48 24.83 26.43 24.82
C ASN A 48 26.12 27.25 24.72
N PRO A 49 26.06 28.52 24.31
CA PRO A 49 27.22 29.40 24.37
C PRO A 49 27.65 29.57 25.85
N PRO A 50 28.95 29.66 26.13
CA PRO A 50 29.45 29.84 27.48
C PRO A 50 28.83 31.09 28.11
N PRO A 51 28.49 31.08 29.41
CA PRO A 51 27.94 32.24 30.07
C PRO A 51 28.97 33.36 30.05
N LYS A 52 28.55 34.54 29.63
CA LYS A 52 29.38 35.78 29.70
C LYS A 52 29.75 36.06 31.13
N GLU A 53 31.04 36.22 31.40
CA GLU A 53 31.57 36.72 32.68
C GLU A 53 30.86 38.02 33.04
N SER A 54 30.01 37.99 34.04
CA SER A 54 29.55 39.20 34.71
C SER A 54 30.59 39.58 35.76
N LYS A 55 31.19 40.76 35.60
CA LYS A 55 32.06 41.37 36.62
C LYS A 55 31.29 41.45 37.94
N ALA A 56 31.73 40.65 38.93
CA ALA A 56 31.23 40.73 40.28
C ALA A 56 31.75 41.97 40.94
N THR A 57 30.84 42.88 41.27
CA THR A 57 31.05 43.98 42.17
C THR A 57 31.15 43.44 43.60
N ALA A 58 32.21 43.74 44.28
CA ALA A 58 32.48 43.32 45.66
C ALA A 58 31.38 43.83 46.61
N GLY A 59 30.68 42.96 47.25
CA GLY A 59 29.79 43.19 48.39
C GLY A 59 30.27 42.35 49.58
N PRO A 60 30.01 42.76 50.82
CA PRO A 60 30.78 42.32 52.02
C PRO A 60 30.48 40.85 52.40
N ASN A 61 31.53 40.17 52.85
CA ASN A 61 31.68 38.85 53.46
C ASN A 61 30.47 38.35 54.27
N LEU A 62 29.60 37.58 53.66
CA LEU A 62 28.56 36.82 54.37
C LEU A 62 28.94 35.34 54.62
N LEU A 63 30.04 34.86 54.02
CA LEU A 63 30.53 33.48 54.16
C LEU A 63 31.30 33.19 55.45
N GLY A 64 31.69 34.23 56.17
CA GLY A 64 32.43 34.08 57.43
C GLY A 64 31.56 33.80 58.68
N GLN A 65 30.24 33.93 58.58
CA GLN A 65 29.35 33.77 59.71
C GLN A 65 28.65 32.42 59.82
N LEU A 66 28.77 31.55 58.82
CA LEU A 66 28.04 30.29 58.77
C LEU A 66 28.85 29.04 59.12
N PHE A 67 30.17 29.14 59.26
CA PHE A 67 30.99 27.99 59.66
C PHE A 67 31.90 28.38 60.86
N PRO A 68 31.68 27.81 62.06
CA PRO A 68 32.62 28.00 63.18
C PRO A 68 33.92 27.31 62.80
N GLN A 69 35.04 28.08 62.99
CA GLN A 69 36.40 27.58 62.81
C GLN A 69 36.66 26.44 63.77
N THR A 70 36.52 25.23 63.34
CA THR A 70 37.04 24.05 64.05
C THR A 70 38.50 23.94 63.60
N THR A 71 39.44 24.25 64.47
CA THR A 71 40.85 23.98 64.33
C THR A 71 41.12 22.49 64.25
N ILE A 72 41.12 21.97 63.02
CA ILE A 72 41.65 20.65 62.73
C ILE A 72 43.05 20.89 62.14
N GLY A 73 44.05 20.41 62.87
CA GLY A 73 45.41 20.33 62.38
C GLY A 73 45.42 19.39 61.16
N THR A 74 45.37 20.02 59.99
CA THR A 74 45.26 19.24 58.72
C THR A 74 46.69 19.13 58.19
N ASN A 75 47.14 17.91 58.00
CA ASN A 75 48.38 17.61 57.28
C ASN A 75 48.28 18.16 55.86
N THR A 76 48.99 19.26 55.64
CA THR A 76 49.07 19.95 54.34
C THR A 76 49.51 18.98 53.21
N GLU A 77 50.28 17.94 53.59
CA GLU A 77 50.79 16.92 52.69
C GLU A 77 49.68 15.97 52.15
N GLU A 78 48.66 15.65 52.95
CA GLU A 78 47.54 14.80 52.49
C GLU A 78 46.61 15.53 51.52
N ILE A 79 46.41 16.83 51.70
CA ILE A 79 45.61 17.67 50.80
C ILE A 79 46.33 17.85 49.47
N GLN A 80 47.64 18.05 49.51
CA GLN A 80 48.47 18.15 48.28
C GLN A 80 48.46 16.82 47.50
N LYS A 81 48.63 15.69 48.19
CA LYS A 81 48.55 14.38 47.52
C LYS A 81 47.18 14.12 46.88
N LYS A 82 46.09 14.44 47.56
CA LYS A 82 44.73 14.31 46.99
C LYS A 82 44.48 15.24 45.79
N GLN A 83 45.05 16.43 45.83
CA GLN A 83 44.97 17.36 44.67
C GLN A 83 45.77 16.85 43.48
N GLU A 84 46.97 16.32 43.69
CA GLU A 84 47.77 15.72 42.62
C GLU A 84 47.14 14.46 42.02
N GLU A 85 46.50 13.63 42.86
CA GLU A 85 45.75 12.47 42.38
C GLU A 85 44.51 12.87 41.56
N LEU A 86 43.74 13.88 42.00
CA LEU A 86 42.64 14.45 41.26
C LEU A 86 43.04 15.09 39.93
N GLU A 87 44.16 15.81 39.91
CA GLU A 87 44.70 16.39 38.68
C GLU A 87 45.21 15.31 37.71
N LYS A 88 45.82 14.24 38.21
CA LYS A 88 46.19 13.08 37.38
C LYS A 88 44.97 12.38 36.80
N GLU A 89 43.96 12.08 37.62
CA GLU A 89 42.70 11.46 37.13
C GLU A 89 41.95 12.33 36.11
N THR A 90 41.90 13.65 36.33
CA THR A 90 41.27 14.54 35.35
C THR A 90 42.08 14.69 34.08
N SER A 91 43.43 14.66 34.17
CA SER A 91 44.29 14.68 32.98
C SER A 91 44.19 13.38 32.17
N GLU A 92 44.12 12.22 32.83
CA GLU A 92 43.96 10.92 32.21
C GLU A 92 42.59 10.83 31.52
N LYS A 93 41.50 11.19 32.20
CA LYS A 93 40.15 11.24 31.62
C LYS A 93 40.08 12.18 30.42
N THR A 94 40.75 13.33 30.51
CA THR A 94 40.80 14.30 29.40
C THR A 94 41.59 13.74 28.20
N GLN A 95 42.65 12.98 28.44
CA GLN A 95 43.41 12.33 27.37
C GLN A 95 42.63 11.16 26.74
N GLU A 96 41.91 10.40 27.52
CA GLU A 96 41.05 9.33 27.04
C GLU A 96 39.90 9.91 26.19
N HIS A 97 39.22 10.96 26.63
CA HIS A 97 38.24 11.68 25.85
C HIS A 97 38.78 12.22 24.52
N LYS A 98 40.00 12.75 24.52
CA LYS A 98 40.65 13.21 23.29
C LYS A 98 40.95 12.05 22.34
N LYS A 99 41.43 10.91 22.84
CA LYS A 99 41.66 9.69 22.04
C LYS A 99 40.34 9.10 21.51
N GLN A 100 39.30 9.06 22.33
CA GLN A 100 37.97 8.63 21.91
C GLN A 100 37.37 9.53 20.81
N TRP A 101 37.51 10.86 21.00
CA TRP A 101 37.08 11.85 20.01
C TRP A 101 37.84 11.74 18.67
N GLN A 102 39.13 11.45 18.70
CA GLN A 102 39.93 11.21 17.49
C GLN A 102 39.51 9.92 16.80
N ARG A 103 39.25 8.83 17.55
CA ARG A 103 38.74 7.57 16.99
C ARG A 103 37.35 7.75 16.35
N MET A 104 36.47 8.53 16.99
CA MET A 104 35.15 8.84 16.46
C MET A 104 35.23 9.67 15.16
N LYS A 105 36.12 10.71 15.12
CA LYS A 105 36.37 11.46 13.89
C LYS A 105 36.90 10.58 12.77
N LEU A 106 37.82 9.65 13.07
CA LEU A 106 38.33 8.69 12.09
C LEU A 106 37.20 7.77 11.60
N GLY A 107 36.34 7.31 12.50
CA GLY A 107 35.17 6.48 12.15
C GLY A 107 34.22 7.23 11.20
N PHE A 108 33.91 8.49 11.49
CA PHE A 108 33.10 9.33 10.60
C PHE A 108 33.78 9.61 9.26
N ALA A 109 35.08 9.80 9.23
CA ALA A 109 35.83 10.00 7.99
C ALA A 109 35.83 8.72 7.12
N LEU A 110 36.05 7.55 7.72
CA LEU A 110 35.96 6.26 7.03
C LEU A 110 34.55 5.97 6.53
N PHE A 111 33.54 6.28 7.34
CA PHE A 111 32.13 6.13 6.93
C PHE A 111 31.80 7.07 5.75
N GLY A 112 32.21 8.34 5.81
CA GLY A 112 32.05 9.29 4.70
C GLY A 112 32.77 8.85 3.43
N LEU A 113 34.01 8.32 3.55
CA LEU A 113 34.74 7.77 2.43
C LEU A 113 34.05 6.53 1.83
N SER A 114 33.50 5.66 2.67
CA SER A 114 32.71 4.50 2.22
C SER A 114 31.45 4.91 1.46
N LEU A 115 30.71 5.90 1.96
CA LEU A 115 29.55 6.45 1.25
C LEU A 115 29.94 7.11 -0.08
N ALA A 116 31.04 7.85 -0.11
CA ALA A 116 31.55 8.47 -1.34
C ALA A 116 31.97 7.41 -2.37
N ALA A 117 32.64 6.35 -1.94
CA ALA A 117 33.04 5.24 -2.80
C ALA A 117 31.82 4.50 -3.36
N MET A 118 30.81 4.24 -2.51
CA MET A 118 29.55 3.62 -2.93
C MET A 118 28.79 4.51 -3.92
N GLY A 119 28.69 5.81 -3.64
CA GLY A 119 28.07 6.78 -4.55
C GLY A 119 28.79 6.87 -5.89
N GLY A 120 30.13 6.88 -5.88
CA GLY A 120 30.94 6.85 -7.10
C GLY A 120 30.75 5.57 -7.91
N CYS A 121 30.64 4.42 -7.24
CA CYS A 121 30.35 3.13 -7.89
C CYS A 121 28.95 3.13 -8.55
N LEU A 122 27.94 3.66 -7.86
CA LEU A 122 26.58 3.80 -8.41
C LEU A 122 26.56 4.73 -9.63
N ILE A 123 27.25 5.87 -9.56
CA ILE A 123 27.37 6.79 -10.70
C ILE A 123 28.05 6.10 -11.89
N TYR A 124 29.10 5.32 -11.63
CA TYR A 124 29.82 4.60 -12.68
C TYR A 124 28.98 3.49 -13.30
N GLU A 125 28.26 2.70 -12.49
CA GLU A 125 27.46 1.57 -12.96
C GLU A 125 26.18 2.02 -13.67
N MET A 126 25.45 2.99 -13.11
CA MET A 126 24.18 3.49 -13.66
C MET A 126 24.39 4.58 -14.73
N GLY A 127 25.50 5.35 -14.66
CA GLY A 127 25.79 6.45 -15.58
C GLY A 127 26.63 6.02 -16.79
N GLY A 128 27.06 4.76 -16.86
CA GLY A 128 27.86 4.25 -17.96
C GLY A 128 27.11 4.27 -19.29
N PRO A 129 27.84 4.40 -20.43
CA PRO A 129 27.24 4.33 -21.75
C PRO A 129 26.67 2.92 -22.00
N ARG A 130 25.53 2.84 -22.65
CA ARG A 130 24.93 1.56 -23.05
C ARG A 130 25.72 0.96 -24.21
N LEU A 131 26.07 -0.30 -24.09
CA LEU A 131 26.74 -1.07 -25.13
C LEU A 131 25.68 -1.87 -25.90
N GLY A 132 25.72 -1.83 -27.24
CA GLY A 132 24.95 -2.72 -28.10
C GLY A 132 25.42 -4.16 -28.00
N GLU A 133 24.67 -5.09 -28.61
CA GLU A 133 25.02 -6.51 -28.64
C GLU A 133 26.42 -6.80 -29.24
N ASN A 134 26.86 -5.96 -30.16
CA ASN A 134 28.18 -6.05 -30.79
C ASN A 134 29.30 -5.30 -30.05
N GLY A 135 29.01 -4.74 -28.85
CA GLY A 135 29.97 -3.95 -28.08
C GLY A 135 30.14 -2.49 -28.57
N GLU A 136 29.32 -2.05 -29.50
CA GLU A 136 29.33 -0.66 -30.00
C GLU A 136 28.68 0.26 -28.97
N LEU A 137 29.18 1.50 -28.88
CA LEU A 137 28.59 2.53 -28.00
C LEU A 137 27.30 3.04 -28.65
N ILE A 138 26.19 2.87 -28.01
CA ILE A 138 24.92 3.44 -28.46
C ILE A 138 24.94 4.94 -28.13
N GLU A 139 24.83 5.78 -29.20
CA GLU A 139 24.68 7.22 -29.04
C GLU A 139 23.34 7.52 -28.33
N ASP A 140 23.43 8.30 -27.27
CA ASP A 140 22.28 8.78 -26.51
C ASP A 140 22.20 10.30 -26.48
N GLU A 141 21.12 10.85 -25.95
CA GLU A 141 20.86 12.30 -25.83
C GLU A 141 22.00 13.06 -25.12
N PHE A 142 22.87 12.38 -24.40
CA PHE A 142 23.90 12.98 -23.56
C PHE A 142 25.31 12.86 -24.13
N THR A 143 25.48 12.21 -25.30
CA THR A 143 26.79 11.95 -25.91
C THR A 143 27.58 13.23 -26.23
N HIS A 144 26.88 14.35 -26.45
CA HIS A 144 27.49 15.64 -26.76
C HIS A 144 27.98 16.43 -25.51
N LEU A 145 27.74 15.94 -24.29
CA LEU A 145 28.14 16.61 -23.05
C LEU A 145 29.53 16.17 -22.56
N PRO A 146 30.18 16.95 -21.66
CA PRO A 146 31.40 16.52 -21.02
C PRO A 146 31.21 15.19 -20.26
N PRO A 147 32.23 14.29 -20.20
CA PRO A 147 32.10 12.94 -19.65
C PRO A 147 31.46 12.88 -18.27
N PHE A 148 31.89 13.75 -17.36
CA PHE A 148 31.34 13.79 -16.00
C PHE A 148 29.82 14.10 -15.97
N GLN A 149 29.39 15.04 -16.82
CA GLN A 149 27.97 15.39 -16.92
C GLN A 149 27.15 14.28 -17.57
N GLN A 150 27.71 13.53 -18.52
CA GLN A 150 27.08 12.37 -19.12
C GLN A 150 26.70 11.33 -18.06
N TYR A 151 27.69 10.97 -17.21
CA TYR A 151 27.47 9.96 -16.16
C TYR A 151 26.40 10.40 -15.16
N ILE A 152 26.41 11.65 -14.71
CA ILE A 152 25.40 12.16 -13.76
C ILE A 152 24.01 12.19 -14.38
N LYS A 153 23.88 12.67 -15.64
CA LYS A 153 22.59 12.78 -16.30
C LYS A 153 22.00 11.41 -16.64
N ARG A 154 22.83 10.45 -17.06
CA ARG A 154 22.41 9.08 -17.30
C ARG A 154 21.94 8.41 -16.00
N MET A 155 22.74 8.53 -14.92
CA MET A 155 22.33 8.04 -13.61
C MET A 155 20.99 8.64 -13.18
N TRP A 156 20.82 9.96 -13.34
CA TRP A 156 19.57 10.63 -13.00
C TRP A 156 18.39 10.14 -13.84
N LYS A 157 18.58 9.93 -15.14
CA LYS A 157 17.58 9.37 -16.05
C LYS A 157 17.21 7.95 -15.63
N GLU A 158 18.18 7.10 -15.32
CA GLU A 158 17.93 5.74 -14.82
C GLU A 158 17.20 5.76 -13.48
N MET A 159 17.63 6.58 -12.51
CA MET A 159 16.91 6.72 -11.23
C MET A 159 15.46 7.20 -11.43
N THR A 160 15.26 8.18 -12.32
CA THR A 160 13.90 8.68 -12.61
C THR A 160 13.07 7.60 -13.30
N PHE A 161 13.66 6.81 -14.18
CA PHE A 161 13.01 5.67 -14.81
C PHE A 161 12.57 4.60 -13.79
N TYR A 162 13.45 4.20 -12.86
CA TYR A 162 13.08 3.28 -11.80
C TYR A 162 12.00 3.84 -10.88
N GLN A 163 12.09 5.14 -10.54
CA GLN A 163 11.07 5.80 -9.73
C GLN A 163 9.71 5.83 -10.46
N LYS A 164 9.71 6.08 -11.77
CA LYS A 164 8.52 6.05 -12.61
C LYS A 164 7.94 4.64 -12.68
N MET A 165 8.77 3.62 -12.90
CA MET A 165 8.37 2.22 -12.95
C MET A 165 7.72 1.73 -11.64
N ILE A 166 8.13 2.27 -10.49
CA ILE A 166 7.53 1.95 -9.19
C ILE A 166 6.20 2.68 -8.99
N LYS A 167 6.08 3.92 -9.47
CA LYS A 167 4.92 4.79 -9.20
C LYS A 167 3.80 4.65 -10.23
N GLU A 168 4.15 4.38 -11.47
CA GLU A 168 3.19 4.30 -12.57
C GLU A 168 2.92 2.85 -12.97
N PRO A 169 1.75 2.55 -13.53
CA PRO A 169 1.44 1.23 -14.01
C PRO A 169 2.35 0.82 -15.17
N SER A 170 2.55 -0.48 -15.32
CA SER A 170 3.41 -1.06 -16.36
C SER A 170 2.95 -0.76 -17.79
N ARG A 171 1.67 -0.38 -17.95
CA ARG A 171 1.04 -0.06 -19.23
C ARG A 171 0.12 1.14 -19.10
N GLU A 172 0.10 2.01 -20.12
CA GLU A 172 -0.83 3.13 -20.18
C GLU A 172 -2.28 2.67 -20.39
N LYS A 173 -2.48 1.65 -21.26
CA LYS A 173 -3.76 0.96 -21.43
C LYS A 173 -3.69 -0.40 -20.77
N LEU A 174 -4.48 -0.61 -19.73
CA LEU A 174 -4.48 -1.85 -18.94
C LEU A 174 -5.18 -3.00 -19.66
N LEU A 175 -6.28 -2.70 -20.34
CA LEU A 175 -7.03 -3.68 -21.15
C LEU A 175 -6.85 -3.39 -22.64
N PRO A 176 -6.96 -4.42 -23.50
CA PRO A 176 -6.97 -4.23 -24.93
C PRO A 176 -8.17 -3.38 -25.37
N ASP A 177 -8.15 -2.89 -26.59
CA ASP A 177 -9.25 -2.13 -27.15
C ASP A 177 -10.55 -2.97 -27.14
N PRO A 178 -11.71 -2.35 -26.89
CA PRO A 178 -12.99 -3.05 -26.84
C PRO A 178 -13.27 -3.78 -28.15
N VAL A 179 -13.81 -4.98 -28.06
CA VAL A 179 -14.20 -5.76 -29.24
C VAL A 179 -15.42 -5.09 -29.90
N PRO A 180 -15.55 -5.10 -31.24
CA PRO A 180 -16.70 -4.50 -31.90
C PRO A 180 -18.03 -5.13 -31.46
N TYR A 181 -19.09 -4.29 -31.38
CA TYR A 181 -20.44 -4.78 -31.18
C TYR A 181 -20.81 -5.89 -32.19
N PRO A 182 -21.47 -6.98 -31.83
CA PRO A 182 -22.12 -7.27 -30.53
C PRO A 182 -21.28 -8.10 -29.55
N TYR A 183 -20.01 -8.30 -29.80
CA TYR A 183 -19.17 -9.24 -29.02
C TYR A 183 -18.66 -8.66 -27.69
N GLN A 184 -18.59 -7.33 -27.57
CA GLN A 184 -18.22 -6.68 -26.32
C GLN A 184 -19.37 -6.78 -25.32
N GLN A 185 -19.04 -7.21 -24.11
CA GLN A 185 -19.99 -7.15 -22.99
C GLN A 185 -20.32 -5.69 -22.67
N PRO A 186 -21.60 -5.36 -22.39
CA PRO A 186 -22.03 -3.97 -22.15
C PRO A 186 -21.46 -3.35 -20.88
N TYR A 187 -21.13 -4.13 -19.87
CA TYR A 187 -20.57 -3.65 -18.61
C TYR A 187 -19.23 -4.30 -18.31
N THR A 188 -18.36 -3.58 -17.58
CA THR A 188 -17.10 -4.12 -17.06
C THR A 188 -17.18 -4.19 -15.53
N LEU A 189 -17.03 -5.38 -14.98
CA LEU A 189 -17.04 -5.64 -13.55
C LEU A 189 -15.62 -5.86 -13.05
N VAL A 190 -15.11 -4.90 -12.29
CA VAL A 190 -13.76 -4.92 -11.70
C VAL A 190 -13.87 -5.39 -10.26
N LEU A 191 -13.21 -6.49 -9.93
CA LEU A 191 -13.29 -7.12 -8.62
C LEU A 191 -11.93 -7.10 -7.91
N GLU A 192 -11.88 -6.60 -6.66
CA GLU A 192 -10.77 -6.92 -5.78
C GLU A 192 -10.80 -8.40 -5.43
N PHE A 193 -9.62 -9.01 -5.34
CA PHE A 193 -9.50 -10.45 -5.11
C PHE A 193 -9.47 -10.79 -3.62
N THR A 194 -8.52 -10.17 -2.90
CA THR A 194 -8.30 -10.44 -1.48
C THR A 194 -9.35 -9.76 -0.62
N ASP A 195 -9.93 -10.50 0.32
CA ASP A 195 -10.96 -10.04 1.26
C ASP A 195 -12.30 -9.59 0.63
N VAL A 196 -12.46 -9.80 -0.69
CA VAL A 196 -13.72 -9.69 -1.42
C VAL A 196 -14.17 -11.05 -1.94
N LEU A 197 -13.31 -11.75 -2.68
CA LEU A 197 -13.59 -13.06 -3.27
C LEU A 197 -12.97 -14.21 -2.47
N VAL A 198 -11.75 -14.00 -1.97
CA VAL A 198 -11.01 -14.97 -1.17
C VAL A 198 -10.40 -14.30 0.05
N HIS A 199 -10.24 -15.07 1.13
CA HIS A 199 -9.59 -14.60 2.35
C HIS A 199 -8.32 -15.41 2.63
N PRO A 200 -7.16 -14.77 2.85
CA PRO A 200 -5.96 -15.46 3.25
C PRO A 200 -6.09 -15.92 4.70
N ASP A 201 -6.04 -17.21 4.93
CA ASP A 201 -6.08 -17.83 6.25
C ASP A 201 -4.75 -18.53 6.55
N TRP A 202 -4.23 -18.33 7.73
CA TRP A 202 -2.99 -18.95 8.16
C TRP A 202 -3.20 -19.77 9.41
N SER A 203 -2.78 -21.03 9.37
CA SER A 203 -2.75 -21.87 10.55
C SER A 203 -1.37 -22.54 10.70
N TYR A 204 -1.00 -22.84 11.95
CA TYR A 204 0.27 -23.52 12.24
C TYR A 204 0.36 -24.92 11.58
N GLN A 205 -0.78 -25.59 11.43
CA GLN A 205 -0.83 -26.94 10.88
C GLN A 205 -0.73 -26.97 9.35
N THR A 206 -1.30 -25.96 8.68
CA THR A 206 -1.50 -25.99 7.22
C THR A 206 -0.72 -24.91 6.47
N GLY A 207 -0.11 -23.94 7.18
CA GLY A 207 0.48 -22.76 6.58
C GLY A 207 -0.57 -21.81 6.00
N TRP A 208 -0.17 -21.02 4.99
CA TRP A 208 -1.06 -20.14 4.27
C TRP A 208 -2.02 -20.91 3.37
N ARG A 209 -3.32 -20.61 3.49
CA ARG A 209 -4.40 -21.08 2.63
C ARG A 209 -5.27 -19.92 2.23
N PHE A 210 -5.99 -20.08 1.12
CA PHE A 210 -6.99 -19.12 0.70
C PHE A 210 -8.36 -19.76 0.79
N LYS A 211 -9.22 -19.15 1.61
CA LYS A 211 -10.61 -19.56 1.78
C LYS A 211 -11.44 -18.85 0.72
N LYS A 212 -12.29 -19.60 -0.01
CA LYS A 212 -13.24 -19.03 -0.95
C LYS A 212 -14.45 -18.47 -0.20
N ARG A 213 -14.90 -17.29 -0.59
CA ARG A 213 -16.13 -16.71 -0.06
C ARG A 213 -17.32 -17.57 -0.49
N PRO A 214 -18.32 -17.80 0.40
CA PRO A 214 -19.51 -18.56 0.05
C PRO A 214 -20.18 -18.05 -1.22
N GLY A 215 -20.52 -18.96 -2.14
CA GLY A 215 -21.17 -18.63 -3.41
C GLY A 215 -20.24 -18.13 -4.53
N LEU A 216 -18.90 -18.05 -4.32
CA LEU A 216 -17.97 -17.48 -5.29
C LEU A 216 -18.04 -18.14 -6.67
N ASP A 217 -18.06 -19.47 -6.75
CA ASP A 217 -18.06 -20.17 -8.04
C ASP A 217 -19.34 -19.86 -8.83
N ALA A 218 -20.51 -19.88 -8.17
CA ALA A 218 -21.78 -19.52 -8.76
C ALA A 218 -21.87 -18.03 -9.17
N PHE A 219 -21.27 -17.15 -8.36
CA PHE A 219 -21.18 -15.72 -8.66
C PHE A 219 -20.39 -15.49 -9.96
N LEU A 220 -19.17 -16.02 -10.07
CA LEU A 220 -18.33 -15.85 -11.25
C LEU A 220 -18.98 -16.44 -12.51
N GLU A 221 -19.57 -17.63 -12.41
CA GLU A 221 -20.28 -18.25 -13.52
C GLU A 221 -21.47 -17.41 -13.98
N THR A 222 -22.23 -16.87 -13.03
CA THR A 222 -23.35 -15.98 -13.34
C THR A 222 -22.89 -14.70 -14.00
N MET A 223 -21.83 -14.04 -13.49
CA MET A 223 -21.34 -12.79 -14.06
C MET A 223 -20.78 -12.99 -15.46
N ALA A 224 -20.00 -14.05 -15.69
CA ALA A 224 -19.46 -14.38 -17.01
C ALA A 224 -20.53 -14.74 -18.05
N SER A 225 -21.66 -15.33 -17.62
CA SER A 225 -22.77 -15.68 -18.50
C SER A 225 -23.78 -14.55 -18.75
N THR A 226 -23.64 -13.42 -18.05
CA THR A 226 -24.48 -12.24 -18.19
C THR A 226 -23.78 -11.14 -19.01
N ALA A 227 -24.15 -9.91 -18.78
CA ALA A 227 -23.68 -8.73 -19.50
C ALA A 227 -22.34 -8.16 -19.01
N TYR A 228 -21.53 -8.94 -18.28
CA TYR A 228 -20.32 -8.43 -17.61
C TYR A 228 -19.02 -9.01 -18.17
N GLU A 229 -18.11 -8.13 -18.55
CA GLU A 229 -16.69 -8.44 -18.73
C GLU A 229 -16.04 -8.46 -17.33
N VAL A 230 -15.66 -9.64 -16.84
CA VAL A 230 -15.14 -9.81 -15.49
C VAL A 230 -13.63 -9.57 -15.45
N VAL A 231 -13.19 -8.58 -14.67
CA VAL A 231 -11.79 -8.20 -14.51
C VAL A 231 -11.40 -8.33 -13.04
N ILE A 232 -10.44 -9.17 -12.74
CA ILE A 232 -9.78 -9.14 -11.42
C ILE A 232 -8.77 -8.02 -11.44
N PHE A 233 -8.87 -7.07 -10.50
CA PHE A 233 -7.91 -6.00 -10.32
C PHE A 233 -7.51 -5.90 -8.86
N THR A 234 -6.35 -6.44 -8.52
CA THR A 234 -5.86 -6.51 -7.14
C THR A 234 -4.57 -5.71 -6.93
N THR A 235 -4.40 -5.20 -5.73
CA THR A 235 -3.15 -4.55 -5.30
C THR A 235 -2.08 -5.55 -4.85
N GLU A 236 -2.36 -6.84 -4.93
CA GLU A 236 -1.46 -7.91 -4.53
C GLU A 236 -0.42 -8.26 -5.60
N ASN A 237 0.64 -8.95 -5.16
CA ASN A 237 1.71 -9.39 -6.06
C ASN A 237 1.23 -10.54 -6.95
N PRO A 238 1.46 -10.48 -8.28
CA PRO A 238 1.05 -11.54 -9.20
C PRO A 238 1.62 -12.92 -8.85
N LEU A 239 2.85 -13.00 -8.35
CA LEU A 239 3.48 -14.28 -7.99
C LEU A 239 2.73 -15.04 -6.88
N MET A 240 2.02 -14.32 -6.01
CA MET A 240 1.26 -14.91 -4.92
C MET A 240 -0.17 -15.27 -5.35
N ILE A 241 -0.80 -14.43 -6.16
CA ILE A 241 -2.23 -14.51 -6.46
C ILE A 241 -2.50 -15.30 -7.74
N TRP A 242 -1.62 -15.26 -8.72
CA TRP A 242 -1.80 -15.95 -10.00
C TRP A 242 -2.16 -17.44 -9.87
N PRO A 243 -1.44 -18.25 -9.07
CA PRO A 243 -1.76 -19.69 -8.93
C PRO A 243 -3.15 -19.93 -8.34
N ILE A 244 -3.62 -19.00 -7.49
CA ILE A 244 -4.92 -19.12 -6.83
C ILE A 244 -6.03 -18.80 -7.82
N ILE A 245 -5.84 -17.76 -8.66
CA ILE A 245 -6.79 -17.42 -9.73
C ILE A 245 -6.86 -18.55 -10.76
N GLU A 246 -5.73 -19.16 -11.13
CA GLU A 246 -5.73 -20.32 -12.04
C GLU A 246 -6.45 -21.53 -11.46
N GLN A 247 -6.33 -21.77 -10.16
CA GLN A 247 -7.08 -22.83 -9.49
C GLN A 247 -8.59 -22.52 -9.43
N LEU A 248 -8.95 -21.22 -9.35
CA LEU A 248 -10.34 -20.80 -9.33
C LEU A 248 -11.00 -20.88 -10.72
N ASP A 249 -10.27 -20.50 -11.76
CA ASP A 249 -10.74 -20.50 -13.15
C ASP A 249 -9.70 -21.12 -14.10
N PRO A 250 -9.55 -22.47 -14.08
CA PRO A 250 -8.51 -23.17 -14.84
C PRO A 250 -8.63 -22.99 -16.36
N ASN A 251 -9.86 -22.80 -16.84
CA ASN A 251 -10.16 -22.67 -18.27
C ASN A 251 -10.20 -21.20 -18.74
N SER A 252 -10.03 -20.25 -17.83
CA SER A 252 -10.16 -18.80 -18.11
C SER A 252 -11.49 -18.43 -18.81
N ASN A 253 -12.58 -19.10 -18.43
CA ASN A 253 -13.90 -18.89 -19.00
C ASN A 253 -14.75 -17.90 -18.21
N ARG A 254 -14.40 -17.64 -16.95
CA ARG A 254 -15.16 -16.80 -16.02
C ARG A 254 -14.52 -15.44 -15.81
N ILE A 255 -13.18 -15.39 -15.83
CA ILE A 255 -12.39 -14.19 -15.59
C ILE A 255 -11.71 -13.78 -16.89
N THR A 256 -12.16 -12.66 -17.47
CA THR A 256 -11.69 -12.18 -18.78
C THR A 256 -10.28 -11.60 -18.68
N TYR A 257 -10.01 -10.76 -17.68
CA TYR A 257 -8.70 -10.13 -17.47
C TYR A 257 -8.26 -10.18 -16.02
N LYS A 258 -6.93 -10.16 -15.85
CA LYS A 258 -6.27 -10.25 -14.55
C LYS A 258 -5.24 -9.12 -14.46
N LEU A 259 -5.48 -8.14 -13.59
CA LEU A 259 -4.64 -6.99 -13.32
C LEU A 259 -4.13 -7.08 -11.88
N PHE A 260 -2.84 -6.84 -11.70
CA PHE A 260 -2.17 -6.96 -10.41
C PHE A 260 -1.53 -5.64 -9.99
N ARG A 261 -0.72 -5.67 -8.93
CA ARG A 261 -0.02 -4.52 -8.36
C ARG A 261 0.76 -3.70 -9.40
N ASP A 262 1.39 -4.35 -10.38
CA ASP A 262 2.13 -3.70 -11.47
C ASP A 262 1.25 -2.84 -12.40
N SER A 263 -0.07 -3.02 -12.31
CA SER A 263 -1.08 -2.25 -13.04
C SER A 263 -1.66 -1.09 -12.22
N THR A 264 -1.17 -0.87 -10.99
CA THR A 264 -1.64 0.19 -10.08
C THR A 264 -0.70 1.40 -10.09
N HIS A 265 -1.22 2.56 -9.69
CA HIS A 265 -0.40 3.73 -9.35
C HIS A 265 0.00 3.69 -7.88
N PHE A 266 1.27 3.96 -7.58
CA PHE A 266 1.73 4.08 -6.19
C PHE A 266 1.77 5.56 -5.79
N VAL A 267 0.78 5.97 -4.98
CA VAL A 267 0.59 7.36 -4.54
C VAL A 267 0.40 7.42 -3.03
N ASP A 268 1.17 8.26 -2.37
CA ASP A 268 1.11 8.47 -0.90
C ASP A 268 1.30 7.18 -0.07
N GLY A 269 2.13 6.25 -0.55
CA GLY A 269 2.38 4.99 0.13
C GLY A 269 1.33 3.90 -0.11
N VAL A 270 0.34 4.14 -0.98
CA VAL A 270 -0.77 3.23 -1.27
C VAL A 270 -0.83 2.92 -2.77
N HIS A 271 -1.13 1.66 -3.10
CA HIS A 271 -1.43 1.24 -4.46
C HIS A 271 -2.87 1.62 -4.82
N VAL A 272 -3.04 2.42 -5.86
CA VAL A 272 -4.34 2.96 -6.31
C VAL A 272 -4.67 2.43 -7.69
N LYS A 273 -5.87 1.93 -7.84
CA LYS A 273 -6.45 1.49 -9.11
C LYS A 273 -6.96 2.71 -9.87
N ASN A 274 -6.31 3.07 -10.97
CA ASN A 274 -6.77 4.15 -11.82
C ASN A 274 -7.60 3.58 -12.97
N LEU A 275 -8.89 3.89 -13.00
CA LEU A 275 -9.81 3.40 -14.02
C LEU A 275 -9.66 4.14 -15.35
N ASP A 276 -9.07 5.34 -15.39
CA ASP A 276 -8.79 6.05 -16.64
C ASP A 276 -7.88 5.24 -17.56
N ASN A 277 -6.99 4.44 -16.97
CA ASN A 277 -6.10 3.54 -17.70
C ASN A 277 -6.78 2.23 -18.14
N LEU A 278 -8.02 1.98 -17.72
CA LEU A 278 -8.70 0.70 -18.00
C LEU A 278 -9.08 0.54 -19.46
N ASN A 279 -9.15 1.62 -20.22
CA ASN A 279 -9.58 1.63 -21.63
C ASN A 279 -11.02 1.12 -21.82
N ARG A 280 -11.93 1.51 -20.92
CA ARG A 280 -13.36 1.21 -20.94
C ARG A 280 -14.15 2.48 -20.60
N ASP A 281 -15.42 2.53 -21.06
CA ASP A 281 -16.33 3.62 -20.69
C ASP A 281 -16.69 3.54 -19.21
N LEU A 282 -16.29 4.57 -18.45
CA LEU A 282 -16.52 4.63 -17.01
C LEU A 282 -18.00 4.66 -16.62
N SER A 283 -18.91 5.06 -17.53
CA SER A 283 -20.36 4.96 -17.29
C SER A 283 -20.84 3.51 -17.16
N LYS A 284 -20.06 2.55 -17.64
CA LYS A 284 -20.35 1.11 -17.66
C LYS A 284 -19.41 0.27 -16.77
N VAL A 285 -18.51 0.91 -16.01
CA VAL A 285 -17.55 0.23 -15.13
C VAL A 285 -18.04 0.23 -13.69
N ILE A 286 -18.12 -0.95 -13.10
CA ILE A 286 -18.44 -1.17 -11.68
C ILE A 286 -17.21 -1.78 -11.00
N VAL A 287 -16.71 -1.13 -9.96
CA VAL A 287 -15.62 -1.65 -9.12
C VAL A 287 -16.21 -2.14 -7.81
N VAL A 288 -15.84 -3.34 -7.40
CA VAL A 288 -16.20 -3.91 -6.09
C VAL A 288 -14.93 -4.08 -5.27
N ASP A 289 -14.80 -3.33 -4.22
CA ASP A 289 -13.62 -3.31 -3.35
C ASP A 289 -14.03 -3.07 -1.90
N TRP A 290 -13.22 -3.54 -0.96
CA TRP A 290 -13.39 -3.24 0.46
C TRP A 290 -12.56 -2.03 0.89
N ASN A 291 -11.49 -1.69 0.15
CA ASN A 291 -10.54 -0.64 0.50
C ASN A 291 -10.79 0.64 -0.30
N ALA A 292 -11.38 1.64 0.34
CA ALA A 292 -11.64 2.94 -0.28
C ALA A 292 -10.36 3.68 -0.74
N GLN A 293 -9.19 3.39 -0.14
CA GLN A 293 -7.94 4.02 -0.54
C GLN A 293 -7.42 3.48 -1.89
N SER A 294 -7.72 2.22 -2.20
CA SER A 294 -7.32 1.60 -3.48
C SER A 294 -8.10 2.17 -4.67
N THR A 295 -9.27 2.76 -4.43
CA THR A 295 -10.18 3.30 -5.47
C THR A 295 -10.41 4.80 -5.36
N LYS A 296 -9.55 5.52 -4.62
CA LYS A 296 -9.71 6.94 -4.28
C LYS A 296 -9.85 7.88 -5.49
N PHE A 297 -9.40 7.49 -6.67
CA PHE A 297 -9.54 8.31 -7.88
C PHE A 297 -10.95 8.22 -8.49
N HIS A 298 -11.65 7.10 -8.29
CA HIS A 298 -12.98 6.86 -8.89
C HIS A 298 -13.99 6.33 -7.85
N PRO A 299 -14.29 7.10 -6.80
CA PRO A 299 -15.22 6.66 -5.75
C PRO A 299 -16.65 6.46 -6.31
N GLN A 300 -17.01 7.19 -7.38
CA GLN A 300 -18.32 7.08 -8.02
C GLN A 300 -18.57 5.76 -8.74
N ASN A 301 -17.49 5.09 -9.16
CA ASN A 301 -17.54 3.78 -9.82
C ASN A 301 -17.40 2.62 -8.83
N THR A 302 -17.22 2.91 -7.54
CA THR A 302 -16.87 1.92 -6.52
C THR A 302 -18.06 1.56 -5.66
N LEU A 303 -18.42 0.29 -5.63
CA LEU A 303 -19.24 -0.32 -4.61
C LEU A 303 -18.35 -0.83 -3.49
N GLN A 304 -18.30 -0.10 -2.41
CA GLN A 304 -17.47 -0.47 -1.25
C GLN A 304 -18.17 -1.53 -0.43
N LEU A 305 -17.56 -2.70 -0.29
CA LEU A 305 -18.08 -3.77 0.56
C LEU A 305 -17.36 -3.78 1.91
N PRO A 306 -18.01 -4.29 2.97
CA PRO A 306 -17.32 -4.65 4.19
C PRO A 306 -16.24 -5.71 3.91
N LYS A 307 -15.07 -5.55 4.54
CA LYS A 307 -13.97 -6.51 4.44
C LYS A 307 -14.42 -7.89 4.94
N TRP A 308 -14.35 -8.90 4.08
CA TRP A 308 -14.69 -10.27 4.46
C TRP A 308 -13.58 -10.89 5.35
N LYS A 309 -13.98 -11.52 6.43
CA LYS A 309 -13.09 -12.10 7.46
C LYS A 309 -13.04 -13.64 7.44
N GLY A 310 -13.54 -14.25 6.38
CA GLY A 310 -13.50 -15.70 6.22
C GLY A 310 -14.65 -16.46 6.90
N ASN A 311 -15.75 -15.80 7.29
CA ASN A 311 -16.93 -16.46 7.85
C ASN A 311 -17.70 -17.26 6.79
N ASP A 312 -18.29 -18.40 7.21
CA ASP A 312 -18.99 -19.33 6.30
C ASP A 312 -20.48 -19.00 6.08
N ASP A 313 -21.05 -18.13 6.90
CA ASP A 313 -22.44 -17.68 6.86
C ASP A 313 -22.67 -16.42 6.00
N ASP A 314 -21.66 -16.01 5.22
CA ASP A 314 -21.70 -14.81 4.39
C ASP A 314 -22.56 -15.02 3.14
N THR A 315 -23.52 -14.12 2.93
CA THR A 315 -24.43 -14.12 1.77
C THR A 315 -24.16 -12.96 0.80
N THR A 316 -23.12 -12.17 1.04
CA THR A 316 -22.86 -10.92 0.29
C THR A 316 -22.72 -11.15 -1.22
N LEU A 317 -22.06 -12.23 -1.65
CA LEU A 317 -21.92 -12.52 -3.09
C LEU A 317 -23.27 -12.91 -3.74
N LEU A 318 -24.18 -13.52 -2.99
CA LEU A 318 -25.52 -13.84 -3.49
C LEU A 318 -26.32 -12.56 -3.73
N ASP A 319 -26.31 -11.65 -2.76
CA ASP A 319 -27.01 -10.37 -2.85
C ASP A 319 -26.37 -9.44 -3.90
N LEU A 320 -25.04 -9.45 -3.98
CA LEU A 320 -24.28 -8.74 -5.02
C LEU A 320 -24.66 -9.25 -6.42
N THR A 321 -24.83 -10.57 -6.56
CA THR A 321 -25.33 -11.18 -7.82
C THR A 321 -26.70 -10.62 -8.19
N ALA A 322 -27.60 -10.48 -7.23
CA ALA A 322 -28.94 -9.93 -7.47
C ALA A 322 -28.88 -8.45 -7.88
N LEU A 323 -28.04 -7.64 -7.22
CA LEU A 323 -27.85 -6.23 -7.57
C LEU A 323 -27.31 -6.08 -9.00
N LEU A 324 -26.24 -6.79 -9.33
CA LEU A 324 -25.62 -6.73 -10.66
C LEU A 324 -26.55 -7.22 -11.76
N LYS A 325 -27.31 -8.31 -11.52
CA LYS A 325 -28.36 -8.75 -12.46
C LYS A 325 -29.42 -7.68 -12.67
N THR A 326 -29.83 -6.99 -11.61
CA THR A 326 -30.82 -5.90 -11.72
C THR A 326 -30.31 -4.78 -12.59
N ILE A 327 -29.03 -4.36 -12.41
CA ILE A 327 -28.40 -3.33 -13.25
C ILE A 327 -28.37 -3.77 -14.72
N ALA A 328 -27.98 -5.03 -14.99
CA ALA A 328 -27.89 -5.56 -16.35
C ALA A 328 -29.25 -5.67 -17.03
N VAL A 329 -30.28 -6.17 -16.33
CA VAL A 329 -31.64 -6.33 -16.86
C VAL A 329 -32.29 -4.97 -17.10
N SER A 330 -32.03 -4.00 -16.22
CA SER A 330 -32.55 -2.63 -16.38
C SER A 330 -31.82 -1.82 -17.45
N ASN A 331 -30.77 -2.36 -18.06
CA ASN A 331 -29.94 -1.70 -19.07
C ASN A 331 -29.54 -0.27 -18.67
N VAL A 332 -29.00 -0.12 -17.48
CA VAL A 332 -28.62 1.19 -16.90
C VAL A 332 -27.61 1.88 -17.79
N GLU A 333 -27.89 3.12 -18.21
CA GLU A 333 -26.98 3.90 -19.06
C GLU A 333 -25.73 4.38 -18.32
N ASP A 334 -25.87 4.84 -17.07
CA ASP A 334 -24.79 5.24 -16.20
C ASP A 334 -24.87 4.55 -14.84
N VAL A 335 -23.97 3.59 -14.61
CA VAL A 335 -23.95 2.82 -13.36
C VAL A 335 -23.59 3.66 -12.15
N ARG A 336 -22.93 4.80 -12.35
CA ARG A 336 -22.48 5.68 -11.26
C ARG A 336 -23.63 6.25 -10.46
N GLU A 337 -24.77 6.52 -11.09
CA GLU A 337 -25.98 6.98 -10.38
C GLU A 337 -26.45 5.94 -9.34
N VAL A 338 -26.47 4.67 -9.73
CA VAL A 338 -26.83 3.56 -8.85
C VAL A 338 -25.81 3.40 -7.73
N LEU A 339 -24.52 3.45 -8.06
CA LEU A 339 -23.43 3.27 -7.09
C LEU A 339 -23.39 4.43 -6.08
N ILE A 340 -23.56 5.67 -6.52
CA ILE A 340 -23.65 6.86 -5.64
C ILE A 340 -24.84 6.74 -4.69
N TYR A 341 -25.98 6.23 -5.16
CA TYR A 341 -27.11 6.01 -4.26
C TYR A 341 -26.79 5.02 -3.15
N TYR A 342 -26.17 3.88 -3.49
CA TYR A 342 -25.82 2.86 -2.50
C TYR A 342 -24.60 3.22 -1.65
N SER A 343 -23.70 4.09 -2.12
CA SER A 343 -22.54 4.54 -1.33
C SER A 343 -22.90 5.39 -0.10
N GLN A 344 -24.16 5.85 -0.01
CA GLN A 344 -24.66 6.61 1.14
C GLN A 344 -24.94 5.71 2.38
N PHE A 345 -24.94 4.39 2.20
CA PHE A 345 -25.20 3.42 3.25
C PHE A 345 -23.89 2.76 3.70
N ASP A 346 -23.77 2.48 4.99
CA ASP A 346 -22.60 1.77 5.54
C ASP A 346 -22.45 0.35 4.96
N ASP A 347 -23.56 -0.32 4.68
CA ASP A 347 -23.62 -1.59 3.96
C ASP A 347 -24.55 -1.45 2.74
N PRO A 348 -23.97 -1.21 1.55
CA PRO A 348 -24.72 -1.07 0.31
C PRO A 348 -25.56 -2.31 -0.06
N ILE A 349 -25.05 -3.49 0.27
CA ILE A 349 -25.71 -4.75 -0.07
C ILE A 349 -26.91 -5.00 0.84
N ALA A 350 -26.78 -4.72 2.13
CA ALA A 350 -27.91 -4.79 3.06
C ALA A 350 -29.02 -3.78 2.66
N ALA A 351 -28.63 -2.56 2.27
CA ALA A 351 -29.57 -1.56 1.78
C ALA A 351 -30.30 -2.00 0.50
N PHE A 352 -29.58 -2.63 -0.44
CA PHE A 352 -30.20 -3.19 -1.63
C PHE A 352 -31.21 -4.30 -1.29
N ARG A 353 -30.87 -5.23 -0.42
CA ARG A 353 -31.73 -6.32 0.05
C ARG A 353 -33.02 -5.76 0.67
N GLU A 354 -32.90 -4.75 1.50
CA GLU A 354 -34.05 -4.10 2.14
C GLU A 354 -34.95 -3.39 1.10
N ASN A 355 -34.38 -2.67 0.14
CA ASN A 355 -35.13 -2.05 -0.93
C ASN A 355 -35.84 -3.07 -1.82
N GLN A 356 -35.20 -4.20 -2.11
CA GLN A 356 -35.79 -5.30 -2.88
C GLN A 356 -36.98 -5.91 -2.11
N ARG A 357 -36.82 -6.13 -0.81
CA ARG A 357 -37.92 -6.65 0.06
C ARG A 357 -39.12 -5.70 0.03
N LYS A 358 -38.90 -4.39 0.23
CA LYS A 358 -39.98 -3.38 0.17
C LYS A 358 -40.69 -3.36 -1.18
N LEU A 359 -39.93 -3.46 -2.27
CA LEU A 359 -40.51 -3.50 -3.60
C LEU A 359 -41.40 -4.74 -3.80
N MET A 360 -40.96 -5.91 -3.36
CA MET A 360 -41.75 -7.14 -3.43
C MET A 360 -43.04 -7.05 -2.61
N GLU A 361 -42.96 -6.50 -1.40
CA GLU A 361 -44.15 -6.26 -0.54
C GLU A 361 -45.15 -5.32 -1.23
N GLN A 362 -44.69 -4.24 -1.83
CA GLN A 362 -45.56 -3.32 -2.59
C GLN A 362 -46.18 -3.96 -3.82
N MET A 363 -45.42 -4.82 -4.51
CA MET A 363 -45.97 -5.55 -5.66
C MET A 363 -47.04 -6.58 -5.25
N GLU A 364 -46.81 -7.31 -4.16
CA GLU A 364 -47.79 -8.23 -3.61
C GLU A 364 -49.06 -7.51 -3.14
N GLU A 365 -48.91 -6.35 -2.52
CA GLU A 365 -50.06 -5.55 -2.07
C GLU A 365 -50.90 -5.05 -3.25
N LYS A 366 -50.24 -4.51 -4.29
CA LYS A 366 -50.92 -4.10 -5.52
C LYS A 366 -51.60 -5.28 -6.23
N GLU A 367 -50.97 -6.46 -6.24
CA GLU A 367 -51.58 -7.64 -6.84
C GLU A 367 -52.82 -8.12 -6.05
N LYS A 368 -52.75 -8.07 -4.69
CA LYS A 368 -53.92 -8.37 -3.83
C LYS A 368 -55.06 -7.38 -4.08
N GLU A 369 -54.72 -6.07 -4.18
CA GLU A 369 -55.72 -5.02 -4.52
C GLU A 369 -56.34 -5.25 -5.90
N ALA A 370 -55.51 -5.55 -6.92
CA ALA A 370 -56.01 -5.84 -8.28
C ALA A 370 -56.89 -7.08 -8.32
N ARG A 371 -56.52 -8.15 -7.61
CA ARG A 371 -57.35 -9.36 -7.49
C ARG A 371 -58.66 -9.07 -6.77
N SER A 372 -58.68 -8.26 -5.72
CA SER A 372 -59.87 -7.87 -4.99
C SER A 372 -60.81 -7.00 -5.84
N ALA A 373 -60.23 -6.10 -6.67
CA ALA A 373 -60.97 -5.26 -7.60
C ALA A 373 -61.59 -6.05 -8.76
N GLN A 374 -60.98 -7.19 -9.18
CA GLN A 374 -61.45 -8.06 -10.24
C GLN A 374 -62.53 -9.06 -9.78
N GLN A 375 -62.80 -9.19 -8.46
CA GLN A 375 -63.89 -10.05 -8.01
C GLN A 375 -65.23 -9.45 -8.50
N PRO A 376 -65.98 -10.21 -9.33
CA PRO A 376 -67.23 -9.66 -9.88
C PRO A 376 -68.23 -9.39 -8.78
N MET A 377 -68.89 -8.22 -8.84
CA MET A 377 -69.92 -7.82 -7.86
C MET A 377 -71.04 -8.84 -7.68
N THR A 378 -71.15 -9.76 -8.59
CA THR A 378 -72.16 -10.86 -8.56
C THR A 378 -72.00 -11.76 -7.33
N SER A 379 -70.85 -11.92 -6.75
CA SER A 379 -70.65 -12.75 -5.54
C SER A 379 -71.17 -12.06 -4.24
N LYS A 380 -71.24 -10.76 -4.21
CA LYS A 380 -71.80 -10.02 -3.06
C LYS A 380 -73.33 -10.01 -3.08
N TRP A 381 -73.94 -9.97 -4.27
CA TRP A 381 -75.37 -10.01 -4.43
C TRP A 381 -75.97 -11.37 -4.15
N SER A 382 -75.31 -12.46 -4.50
CA SER A 382 -75.82 -13.83 -4.23
C SER A 382 -75.87 -14.15 -2.73
N ARG A 383 -75.01 -13.63 -1.89
CA ARG A 383 -75.06 -13.85 -0.42
C ARG A 383 -76.20 -13.06 0.25
N SER A 384 -76.55 -11.90 -0.27
CA SER A 384 -77.62 -11.06 0.29
C SER A 384 -79.02 -11.65 0.01
N PHE A 385 -79.17 -12.37 -1.11
CA PHE A 385 -80.48 -13.00 -1.44
C PHE A 385 -80.72 -14.27 -0.68
N LEU A 386 -79.71 -14.98 -0.20
CA LEU A 386 -79.82 -16.24 0.54
C LEU A 386 -80.13 -16.06 2.03
N SER A 387 -79.90 -14.84 2.61
CA SER A 387 -80.13 -14.56 4.03
C SER A 387 -81.54 -14.05 4.34
N HIS A 388 -82.42 -13.92 3.33
CA HIS A 388 -83.84 -13.47 3.54
C HIS A 388 -84.87 -14.55 3.33
N ARG A 389 -84.47 -15.85 3.35
CA ARG A 389 -85.33 -16.96 3.23
C ARG A 389 -85.13 -17.96 4.37
N THR A 390 -85.43 -17.53 5.61
CA THR A 390 -85.74 -18.36 6.75
C THR A 390 -86.73 -17.63 7.63
#